data_58563a825b06256e3616e35c0311e4af
#
_entry.id   58563a825b06256e3616e35c0311e4af
#
_cell.length_a   1.000
_cell.length_b   1.000
_cell.length_c   1.000
_cell.angle_alpha   90.00
_cell.angle_beta   90.00
_cell.angle_gamma   90.00
#
_symmetry.space_group_name_H-M   'P 1'
#
loop_
_entity.id
_entity.type
_entity.pdbx_description
1 polymer ?
#
loop_
_entity_poly.entity_id
_entity_poly.type
_entity_poly.pdbx_seq_one_letter_code
_entity_poly.pdbx_strand_id
1 'polypeptide(L)'
;MVPNVSKVAALWDATTGTYQLDAIKAAAKARSIDLVVMEFRDNPGLEAALKSGLAQGPQAVIQLGSPLTRQAGARTAEILSARRIPGISQFRTFPDGGGLMSYGPDLIQLYRRTGAFVSRILHGARPADLPIERPTKFELVINMKTAKELGIEVPISMQMLADEMIE
;
A
#
# COMPACT_ATOMS: atom_id res chain seq x y z
N MET A 1 12.75 -9.28 7.41
CA MET A 1 12.45 -9.09 5.97
C MET A 1 13.56 -8.31 5.27
N VAL A 2 13.62 -6.99 5.33
CA VAL A 2 14.71 -6.21 4.71
C VAL A 2 15.55 -5.62 5.83
N PRO A 3 16.74 -6.18 6.11
CA PRO A 3 17.59 -5.70 7.19
C PRO A 3 18.29 -4.38 6.81
N ASN A 4 18.62 -3.56 7.80
CA ASN A 4 19.43 -2.35 7.64
C ASN A 4 18.89 -1.35 6.60
N VAL A 5 17.57 -1.18 6.51
CA VAL A 5 16.95 -0.20 5.61
C VAL A 5 17.27 1.20 6.11
N SER A 6 17.96 1.98 5.28
CA SER A 6 18.30 3.38 5.55
C SER A 6 17.65 4.36 4.56
N LYS A 7 17.22 3.87 3.39
CA LYS A 7 16.57 4.69 2.37
C LYS A 7 15.32 3.99 1.84
N VAL A 8 14.19 4.67 1.88
CA VAL A 8 12.88 4.18 1.42
C VAL A 8 12.26 5.22 0.48
N ALA A 9 11.54 4.76 -0.53
CA ALA A 9 10.74 5.66 -1.35
C ALA A 9 9.25 5.54 -1.01
N ALA A 10 8.54 6.66 -1.03
CA ALA A 10 7.10 6.74 -0.90
C ALA A 10 6.49 7.20 -2.22
N LEU A 11 5.68 6.33 -2.85
CA LEU A 11 4.88 6.68 -4.03
C LEU A 11 3.59 7.35 -3.57
N TRP A 12 3.43 8.63 -3.93
CA TRP A 12 2.35 9.49 -3.45
C TRP A 12 1.59 10.15 -4.60
N ASP A 13 0.28 9.95 -4.57
CA ASP A 13 -0.68 10.64 -5.42
C ASP A 13 -0.99 12.02 -4.84
N ALA A 14 -0.44 13.07 -5.43
CA ALA A 14 -0.60 14.44 -4.95
C ALA A 14 -2.00 15.03 -5.15
N THR A 15 -2.93 14.29 -5.73
CA THR A 15 -4.35 14.69 -5.82
C THR A 15 -5.12 14.38 -4.53
N THR A 16 -4.54 13.63 -3.58
CA THR A 16 -5.23 13.10 -2.38
C THR A 16 -4.90 13.82 -1.08
N GLY A 17 -4.25 14.97 -1.13
CA GLY A 17 -3.81 15.68 0.08
C GLY A 17 -2.60 15.03 0.76
N THR A 18 -2.09 15.66 1.82
CA THR A 18 -0.76 15.34 2.39
C THR A 18 -0.80 14.44 3.62
N TYR A 19 -1.97 14.09 4.17
CA TYR A 19 -2.07 13.39 5.46
C TYR A 19 -1.19 12.13 5.55
N GLN A 20 -1.25 11.25 4.54
CA GLN A 20 -0.45 10.02 4.51
C GLN A 20 1.05 10.35 4.31
N LEU A 21 1.35 11.34 3.46
CA LEU A 21 2.71 11.79 3.21
C LEU A 21 3.35 12.38 4.48
N ASP A 22 2.62 13.19 5.23
CA ASP A 22 3.12 13.81 6.46
C ASP A 22 3.36 12.75 7.54
N ALA A 23 2.47 11.76 7.65
CA ALA A 23 2.65 10.64 8.56
C ALA A 23 3.91 9.80 8.23
N ILE A 24 4.15 9.50 6.94
CA ILE A 24 5.34 8.72 6.55
C ILE A 24 6.63 9.54 6.71
N LYS A 25 6.61 10.85 6.43
CA LYS A 25 7.75 11.76 6.69
C LYS A 25 8.11 11.76 8.18
N ALA A 26 7.12 11.89 9.05
CA ALA A 26 7.34 11.85 10.50
C ALA A 26 7.91 10.51 10.96
N ALA A 27 7.38 9.39 10.43
CA ALA A 27 7.85 8.06 10.74
C ALA A 27 9.29 7.79 10.24
N ALA A 28 9.64 8.26 9.05
CA ALA A 28 10.97 8.15 8.48
C ALA A 28 11.98 8.94 9.31
N LYS A 29 11.64 10.21 9.67
CA LYS A 29 12.48 11.05 10.54
C LYS A 29 12.74 10.40 11.90
N ALA A 30 11.71 9.85 12.54
CA ALA A 30 11.82 9.19 13.84
C ALA A 30 12.73 7.95 13.82
N ARG A 31 12.96 7.35 12.66
CA ARG A 31 13.78 6.16 12.44
C ARG A 31 15.10 6.45 11.71
N SER A 32 15.42 7.72 11.47
CA SER A 32 16.61 8.12 10.69
C SER A 32 16.67 7.47 9.30
N ILE A 33 15.52 7.31 8.66
CA ILE A 33 15.39 6.78 7.30
C ILE A 33 15.35 7.95 6.32
N ASP A 34 16.20 7.89 5.30
CA ASP A 34 16.15 8.80 4.14
C ASP A 34 14.91 8.48 3.29
N LEU A 35 14.02 9.46 3.14
CA LEU A 35 12.75 9.29 2.43
C LEU A 35 12.76 9.99 1.08
N VAL A 36 12.72 9.20 0.02
CA VAL A 36 12.51 9.69 -1.35
C VAL A 36 11.02 9.79 -1.63
N VAL A 37 10.51 10.98 -1.94
CA VAL A 37 9.10 11.16 -2.31
C VAL A 37 8.97 11.08 -3.83
N MET A 38 8.20 10.09 -4.30
CA MET A 38 7.84 9.91 -5.70
C MET A 38 6.42 10.46 -5.92
N GLU A 39 6.35 11.75 -6.27
CA GLU A 39 5.09 12.46 -6.51
C GLU A 39 4.58 12.19 -7.92
N PHE A 40 3.27 11.91 -8.04
CA PHE A 40 2.58 11.84 -9.33
C PHE A 40 1.13 12.35 -9.18
N ARG A 41 0.46 12.64 -10.32
CA ARG A 41 -0.92 13.15 -10.36
C ARG A 41 -1.80 12.41 -11.38
N ASP A 42 -1.20 11.60 -12.24
CA ASP A 42 -1.85 10.86 -13.32
C ASP A 42 -1.02 9.62 -13.68
N ASN A 43 -1.55 8.75 -14.51
CA ASN A 43 -0.87 7.52 -14.93
C ASN A 43 0.45 7.76 -15.69
N PRO A 44 0.56 8.72 -16.63
CA PRO A 44 1.86 9.06 -17.25
C PRO A 44 2.88 9.56 -16.22
N GLY A 45 2.47 10.40 -15.28
CA GLY A 45 3.31 10.91 -14.20
C GLY A 45 3.80 9.83 -13.25
N LEU A 46 3.01 8.77 -13.02
CA LEU A 46 3.40 7.65 -12.18
C LEU A 46 4.68 6.94 -12.69
N GLU A 47 4.75 6.64 -13.97
CA GLU A 47 5.94 5.98 -14.53
C GLU A 47 7.18 6.88 -14.46
N ALA A 48 7.01 8.18 -14.71
CA ALA A 48 8.10 9.15 -14.59
C ALA A 48 8.58 9.27 -13.12
N ALA A 49 7.66 9.34 -12.17
CA ALA A 49 7.97 9.39 -10.73
C ALA A 49 8.68 8.12 -10.25
N LEU A 50 8.22 6.95 -10.67
CA LEU A 50 8.90 5.68 -10.39
C LEU A 50 10.31 5.66 -10.97
N LYS A 51 10.48 6.03 -12.25
CA LYS A 51 11.78 6.06 -12.90
C LYS A 51 12.77 6.96 -12.18
N SER A 52 12.38 8.20 -11.87
CA SER A 52 13.24 9.19 -11.21
C SER A 52 13.53 8.85 -9.75
N GLY A 53 12.52 8.37 -9.01
CA GLY A 53 12.68 8.04 -7.61
C GLY A 53 13.52 6.77 -7.39
N LEU A 54 13.30 5.74 -8.23
CA LEU A 54 14.09 4.50 -8.15
C LEU A 54 15.55 4.71 -8.56
N ALA A 55 15.86 5.70 -9.39
CA ALA A 55 17.24 6.07 -9.72
C ALA A 55 18.02 6.61 -8.50
N GLN A 56 17.35 7.04 -7.44
CA GLN A 56 17.97 7.50 -6.20
C GLN A 56 18.38 6.35 -5.25
N GLY A 57 18.16 5.09 -5.66
CA GLY A 57 18.59 3.89 -4.95
C GLY A 57 17.84 3.58 -3.65
N PRO A 58 16.52 3.69 -3.58
CA PRO A 58 15.78 3.25 -2.39
C PRO A 58 15.85 1.72 -2.26
N GLN A 59 15.93 1.25 -1.02
CA GLN A 59 15.98 -0.18 -0.69
C GLN A 59 14.60 -0.83 -0.59
N ALA A 60 13.55 -0.01 -0.46
CA ALA A 60 12.16 -0.45 -0.45
C ALA A 60 11.23 0.68 -0.90
N VAL A 61 10.02 0.33 -1.33
CA VAL A 61 8.99 1.28 -1.74
C VAL A 61 7.73 1.08 -0.91
N ILE A 62 7.16 2.19 -0.44
CA ILE A 62 5.83 2.24 0.17
C ILE A 62 4.90 2.94 -0.80
N GLN A 63 3.89 2.24 -1.27
CA GLN A 63 2.84 2.80 -2.10
C GLN A 63 1.72 3.34 -1.19
N LEU A 64 1.58 4.66 -1.11
CA LEU A 64 0.52 5.29 -0.34
C LEU A 64 -0.84 5.11 -1.02
N GLY A 65 -1.89 5.01 -0.20
CA GLY A 65 -3.22 4.65 -0.70
C GLY A 65 -3.93 5.79 -1.44
N SER A 66 -4.31 5.54 -2.68
CA SER A 66 -5.21 6.37 -3.49
C SER A 66 -5.96 5.53 -4.53
N PRO A 67 -7.01 6.07 -5.17
CA PRO A 67 -7.63 5.40 -6.30
C PRO A 67 -6.66 5.10 -7.44
N LEU A 68 -5.74 6.03 -7.76
CA LEU A 68 -4.73 5.85 -8.81
C LEU A 68 -3.72 4.78 -8.45
N THR A 69 -3.18 4.77 -7.21
CA THR A 69 -2.24 3.74 -6.77
C THR A 69 -2.89 2.36 -6.71
N ARG A 70 -4.17 2.27 -6.31
CA ARG A 70 -4.92 1.01 -6.37
C ARG A 70 -5.03 0.46 -7.79
N GLN A 71 -5.35 1.33 -8.77
CA GLN A 71 -5.45 0.95 -10.16
C GLN A 71 -4.09 0.53 -10.75
N ALA A 72 -3.03 1.23 -10.36
CA ALA A 72 -1.67 1.01 -10.83
C ALA A 72 -0.91 -0.09 -10.05
N GLY A 73 -1.55 -0.80 -9.13
CA GLY A 73 -0.90 -1.77 -8.24
C GLY A 73 -0.05 -2.80 -8.98
N ALA A 74 -0.63 -3.51 -9.96
CA ALA A 74 0.08 -4.50 -10.76
C ALA A 74 1.24 -3.89 -11.58
N ARG A 75 1.03 -2.72 -12.19
CA ARG A 75 2.07 -2.04 -12.97
C ARG A 75 3.23 -1.59 -12.09
N THR A 76 2.94 -1.06 -10.90
CA THR A 76 3.96 -0.70 -9.92
C THR A 76 4.74 -1.95 -9.47
N ALA A 77 4.05 -3.06 -9.20
CA ALA A 77 4.67 -4.32 -8.82
C ALA A 77 5.64 -4.83 -9.89
N GLU A 78 5.22 -4.83 -11.16
CA GLU A 78 6.07 -5.21 -12.31
C GLU A 78 7.36 -4.37 -12.38
N ILE A 79 7.25 -3.04 -12.26
CA ILE A 79 8.39 -2.13 -12.31
C ILE A 79 9.37 -2.37 -11.14
N LEU A 80 8.84 -2.64 -9.95
CA LEU A 80 9.67 -2.90 -8.76
C LEU A 80 10.34 -4.28 -8.84
N SER A 81 9.62 -5.31 -9.28
CA SER A 81 10.16 -6.66 -9.45
C SER A 81 11.30 -6.70 -10.46
N ALA A 82 11.15 -6.00 -11.60
CA ALA A 82 12.22 -5.89 -12.61
C ALA A 82 13.51 -5.27 -12.05
N ARG A 83 13.43 -4.50 -10.96
CA ARG A 83 14.57 -3.88 -10.27
C ARG A 83 14.96 -4.58 -8.98
N ARG A 84 14.29 -5.68 -8.63
CA ARG A 84 14.47 -6.42 -7.37
C ARG A 84 14.31 -5.53 -6.13
N ILE A 85 13.36 -4.59 -6.16
CA ILE A 85 13.07 -3.70 -5.04
C ILE A 85 11.77 -4.16 -4.35
N PRO A 86 11.80 -4.52 -3.06
CA PRO A 86 10.61 -4.89 -2.32
C PRO A 86 9.67 -3.69 -2.14
N GLY A 87 8.38 -3.96 -2.15
CA GLY A 87 7.37 -2.93 -1.93
C GLY A 87 6.22 -3.40 -1.05
N ILE A 88 5.57 -2.43 -0.42
CA ILE A 88 4.31 -2.61 0.31
C ILE A 88 3.27 -1.62 -0.17
N SER A 89 2.02 -2.06 -0.25
CA SER A 89 0.86 -1.24 -0.59
C SER A 89 -0.25 -1.40 0.46
N GLN A 90 -1.22 -0.51 0.46
CA GLN A 90 -2.48 -0.71 1.20
C GLN A 90 -3.45 -1.66 0.47
N PHE A 91 -3.23 -1.92 -0.81
CA PHE A 91 -4.19 -2.65 -1.66
C PHE A 91 -3.63 -3.98 -2.12
N ARG A 92 -4.44 -5.04 -2.01
CA ARG A 92 -4.06 -6.37 -2.46
C ARG A 92 -3.80 -6.48 -3.97
N THR A 93 -4.29 -5.53 -4.78
CA THR A 93 -3.94 -5.45 -6.21
C THR A 93 -2.42 -5.38 -6.46
N PHE A 94 -1.65 -4.97 -5.45
CA PHE A 94 -0.20 -4.92 -5.54
C PHE A 94 0.45 -6.30 -5.39
N PRO A 95 0.24 -7.09 -4.31
CA PRO A 95 0.78 -8.45 -4.24
C PRO A 95 0.13 -9.40 -5.25
N ASP A 96 -1.16 -9.25 -5.62
CA ASP A 96 -1.79 -10.00 -6.69
C ASP A 96 -1.10 -9.78 -8.05
N GLY A 97 -0.57 -8.57 -8.28
CA GLY A 97 0.19 -8.19 -9.46
C GLY A 97 1.70 -8.50 -9.37
N GLY A 98 2.16 -9.27 -8.38
CA GLY A 98 3.56 -9.65 -8.22
C GLY A 98 4.37 -8.74 -7.28
N GLY A 99 3.75 -7.81 -6.56
CA GLY A 99 4.40 -7.07 -5.47
C GLY A 99 4.63 -7.94 -4.23
N LEU A 100 5.48 -7.49 -3.30
CA LEU A 100 5.86 -8.32 -2.15
C LEU A 100 4.71 -8.49 -1.15
N MET A 101 4.04 -7.41 -0.76
CA MET A 101 3.01 -7.50 0.27
C MET A 101 2.05 -6.32 0.26
N SER A 102 0.89 -6.52 0.88
CA SER A 102 -0.03 -5.43 1.23
C SER A 102 -0.47 -5.53 2.68
N TYR A 103 -0.72 -4.36 3.27
CA TYR A 103 -1.39 -4.24 4.56
C TYR A 103 -2.37 -3.08 4.52
N GLY A 104 -3.64 -3.38 4.61
CA GLY A 104 -4.69 -2.38 4.49
C GLY A 104 -6.06 -2.89 4.89
N PRO A 105 -7.08 -2.02 4.86
CA PRO A 105 -8.44 -2.40 5.22
C PRO A 105 -9.03 -3.41 4.23
N ASP A 106 -9.81 -4.36 4.75
CA ASP A 106 -10.64 -5.26 3.95
C ASP A 106 -11.73 -4.45 3.23
N LEU A 107 -11.47 -4.13 1.95
CA LEU A 107 -12.39 -3.32 1.15
C LEU A 107 -13.71 -4.03 0.88
N ILE A 108 -13.74 -5.36 0.81
CA ILE A 108 -14.98 -6.12 0.59
C ILE A 108 -15.89 -5.94 1.79
N GLN A 109 -15.34 -6.03 2.99
CA GLN A 109 -16.09 -5.80 4.22
C GLN A 109 -16.57 -4.34 4.31
N LEU A 110 -15.75 -3.36 3.93
CA LEU A 110 -16.16 -1.96 3.89
C LEU A 110 -17.34 -1.73 2.95
N TYR A 111 -17.31 -2.28 1.73
CA TYR A 111 -18.42 -2.17 0.79
C TYR A 111 -19.69 -2.86 1.31
N ARG A 112 -19.59 -4.02 1.96
CA ARG A 112 -20.75 -4.68 2.60
C ARG A 112 -21.36 -3.80 3.69
N ARG A 113 -20.53 -3.14 4.52
CA ARG A 113 -21.02 -2.21 5.53
C ARG A 113 -21.69 -0.98 4.91
N THR A 114 -21.17 -0.45 3.81
CA THR A 114 -21.81 0.64 3.06
C THR A 114 -23.22 0.23 2.62
N GLY A 115 -23.40 -1.01 2.15
CA GLY A 115 -24.73 -1.54 1.83
C GLY A 115 -25.69 -1.53 3.03
N ALA A 116 -25.21 -1.85 4.23
CA ALA A 116 -26.00 -1.77 5.45
C ALA A 116 -26.44 -0.33 5.79
N PHE A 117 -25.56 0.67 5.60
CA PHE A 117 -25.89 2.09 5.74
C PHE A 117 -26.98 2.52 4.74
N VAL A 118 -26.81 2.15 3.46
CA VAL A 118 -27.81 2.42 2.42
C VAL A 118 -29.18 1.83 2.81
N SER A 119 -29.23 0.58 3.25
CA SER A 119 -30.47 -0.06 3.69
C SER A 119 -31.14 0.72 4.83
N ARG A 120 -30.39 1.14 5.85
CA ARG A 120 -30.95 1.93 6.96
C ARG A 120 -31.53 3.27 6.49
N ILE A 121 -30.86 3.96 5.57
CA ILE A 121 -31.31 5.24 5.01
C ILE A 121 -32.61 5.02 4.21
N LEU A 122 -32.68 3.98 3.39
CA LEU A 122 -33.88 3.65 2.61
C LEU A 122 -35.07 3.28 3.51
N HIS A 123 -34.84 2.78 4.73
CA HIS A 123 -35.85 2.51 5.74
C HIS A 123 -36.12 3.71 6.68
N GLY A 124 -35.67 4.91 6.31
CA GLY A 124 -36.03 6.16 7.00
C GLY A 124 -35.03 6.67 8.03
N ALA A 125 -33.87 6.03 8.21
CA ALA A 125 -32.82 6.60 9.06
C ALA A 125 -32.21 7.86 8.41
N ARG A 126 -32.02 8.91 9.19
CA ARG A 126 -31.37 10.12 8.68
C ARG A 126 -29.84 9.91 8.64
N PRO A 127 -29.14 10.30 7.57
CA PRO A 127 -27.67 10.19 7.50
C PRO A 127 -26.93 10.83 8.69
N ALA A 128 -27.46 11.95 9.20
CA ALA A 128 -26.86 12.66 10.35
C ALA A 128 -26.90 11.87 11.67
N ASP A 129 -27.81 10.90 11.80
CA ASP A 129 -27.98 10.06 12.99
C ASP A 129 -27.16 8.75 12.91
N LEU A 130 -26.51 8.51 11.76
CA LEU A 130 -25.71 7.31 11.56
C LEU A 130 -24.29 7.52 12.11
N PRO A 131 -23.72 6.52 12.80
CA PRO A 131 -22.37 6.64 13.36
C PRO A 131 -21.32 6.68 12.24
N ILE A 132 -20.24 7.46 12.47
CA ILE A 132 -19.05 7.37 11.64
C ILE A 132 -18.28 6.13 12.08
N GLU A 133 -18.12 5.18 11.16
CA GLU A 133 -17.40 3.93 11.42
C GLU A 133 -16.04 3.93 10.76
N ARG A 134 -15.04 3.38 11.45
CA ARG A 134 -13.71 3.13 10.90
C ARG A 134 -13.58 1.66 10.50
N PRO A 135 -12.70 1.31 9.56
CA PRO A 135 -12.35 -0.07 9.31
C PRO A 135 -11.89 -0.75 10.60
N THR A 136 -12.42 -1.94 10.88
CA THR A 136 -12.04 -2.75 12.05
C THR A 136 -11.20 -3.95 11.64
N LYS A 137 -11.29 -4.38 10.36
CA LYS A 137 -10.50 -5.48 9.83
C LYS A 137 -9.48 -4.95 8.85
N PHE A 138 -8.22 -5.31 9.08
CA PHE A 138 -7.10 -5.11 8.18
C PHE A 138 -6.61 -6.47 7.70
N GLU A 139 -6.13 -6.54 6.47
CA GLU A 139 -5.61 -7.77 5.87
C GLU A 139 -4.12 -7.59 5.55
N LEU A 140 -3.33 -8.57 5.98
CA LEU A 140 -1.94 -8.74 5.60
C LEU A 140 -1.85 -9.84 4.53
N VAL A 141 -1.51 -9.46 3.32
CA VAL A 141 -1.27 -10.41 2.21
C VAL A 141 0.21 -10.38 1.86
N ILE A 142 0.83 -11.55 1.77
CA ILE A 142 2.25 -11.69 1.44
C ILE A 142 2.39 -12.59 0.21
N ASN A 143 3.11 -12.11 -0.81
CA ASN A 143 3.45 -12.92 -1.98
C ASN A 143 4.77 -13.64 -1.73
N MET A 144 4.68 -14.94 -1.41
CA MET A 144 5.83 -15.78 -1.08
C MET A 144 6.70 -16.08 -2.32
N LYS A 145 6.08 -16.14 -3.51
CA LYS A 145 6.82 -16.26 -4.77
C LYS A 145 7.73 -15.04 -4.98
N THR A 146 7.18 -13.84 -4.85
CA THR A 146 7.94 -12.60 -4.95
C THR A 146 9.01 -12.50 -3.86
N ALA A 147 8.71 -12.90 -2.62
CA ALA A 147 9.70 -12.93 -1.55
C ALA A 147 10.91 -13.83 -1.93
N LYS A 148 10.65 -15.02 -2.47
CA LYS A 148 11.67 -15.95 -2.96
C LYS A 148 12.51 -15.37 -4.11
N GLU A 149 11.85 -14.75 -5.09
CA GLU A 149 12.52 -14.10 -6.23
C GLU A 149 13.42 -12.94 -5.81
N LEU A 150 13.03 -12.20 -4.77
CA LEU A 150 13.80 -11.12 -4.18
C LEU A 150 14.90 -11.59 -3.22
N GLY A 151 14.92 -12.89 -2.86
CA GLY A 151 15.82 -13.43 -1.84
C GLY A 151 15.50 -12.95 -0.42
N ILE A 152 14.24 -12.61 -0.16
CA ILE A 152 13.76 -12.11 1.14
C ILE A 152 13.18 -13.26 1.95
N GLU A 153 13.77 -13.52 3.11
CA GLU A 153 13.20 -14.42 4.08
C GLU A 153 12.06 -13.71 4.84
N VAL A 154 10.86 -14.29 4.77
CA VAL A 154 9.69 -13.81 5.52
C VAL A 154 9.72 -14.49 6.89
N PRO A 155 9.85 -13.73 8.00
CA PRO A 155 9.87 -14.32 9.34
C PRO A 155 8.61 -15.14 9.63
N ILE A 156 8.77 -16.26 10.34
CA ILE A 156 7.64 -17.12 10.71
C ILE A 156 6.55 -16.34 11.44
N SER A 157 6.93 -15.39 12.31
CA SER A 157 5.97 -14.52 12.99
C SER A 157 5.10 -13.70 12.05
N MET A 158 5.65 -13.25 10.90
CA MET A 158 4.86 -12.54 9.89
C MET A 158 4.00 -13.49 9.07
N GLN A 159 4.50 -14.69 8.77
CA GLN A 159 3.70 -15.72 8.09
C GLN A 159 2.48 -16.10 8.93
N MET A 160 2.64 -16.23 10.25
CA MET A 160 1.53 -16.53 11.16
C MET A 160 0.52 -15.38 11.31
N LEU A 161 0.93 -14.15 11.04
CA LEU A 161 0.05 -12.97 11.07
C LEU A 161 -0.60 -12.67 9.74
N ALA A 162 -0.14 -13.30 8.65
CA ALA A 162 -0.71 -13.11 7.32
C ALA A 162 -2.10 -13.73 7.23
N ASP A 163 -3.05 -12.95 6.73
CA ASP A 163 -4.40 -13.45 6.40
C ASP A 163 -4.36 -14.32 5.14
N GLU A 164 -3.40 -14.04 4.23
CA GLU A 164 -3.21 -14.80 3.01
C GLU A 164 -1.74 -14.79 2.57
N MET A 165 -1.27 -15.93 2.06
CA MET A 165 0.02 -16.07 1.40
C MET A 165 -0.20 -16.53 -0.04
N ILE A 166 0.30 -15.76 -1.01
CA ILE A 166 0.27 -16.09 -2.45
C ILE A 166 1.51 -16.93 -2.77
N GLU A 167 1.30 -18.16 -3.26
CA GLU A 167 2.34 -19.12 -3.63
C GLU A 167 2.64 -19.16 -5.13
#